data_ec26df9bb36de375d9cc37c3f5d4ad4d
#
_entry.id   ec26df9bb36de375d9cc37c3f5d4ad4d
#
_cell.length_a   1.000
_cell.length_b   1.000
_cell.length_c   1.000
_cell.angle_alpha   90.00
_cell.angle_beta   90.00
_cell.angle_gamma   90.00
#
_symmetry.space_group_name_H-M   'P 1'
#
loop_
_entity.id
_entity.type
_entity.pdbx_description
1 polymer ?
#
loop_
_entity_poly.entity_id
_entity_poly.type
_entity_poly.pdbx_seq_one_letter_code
_entity_poly.pdbx_strand_id
1 'polypeptide(L)'
;MNLDLFNEELAINLAVIAGITIVAIIIARTLVFKALMSFASHSKTEHDDTFIKTLKKPLTLIPLGIGLYATVQALPLTETYNTYADLLIRSYFYIAIFWSIADTTDPLRDFIGEKYDFLSTTLRAWIFRTLKLVFYLLGIVSVLELWGVDAASIIAGLGLFSVALALGAQNFFKNLIGGLLIIGEKRFKQGDWINIEGVAEGSVEKIDFRSTLIRRFDKAPIYVPNSVLSDSEIINFSEMPFRRIRFHVGLLYETSPETIMLIRKDIESYIERNTNLVDSDQVQSTIRVTDFNDSSIDVLVNCFTKSTQWHDYCVAREELIMEIMRIVKNNGSDFAYPTRTIHVEKD
;
A
#
# COMPACT_ATOMS: atom_id res chain seq x y z
N MET A 1 -5.78 67.02 -6.57
CA MET A 1 -5.31 66.50 -5.28
C MET A 1 -4.90 67.73 -4.49
N ASN A 2 -5.77 68.17 -3.56
CA ASN A 2 -5.49 69.36 -2.75
C ASN A 2 -4.35 69.06 -1.76
N LEU A 3 -3.24 69.73 -1.91
CA LEU A 3 -2.03 69.55 -1.07
C LEU A 3 -2.23 70.09 0.36
N ASP A 4 -3.35 70.83 0.62
CA ASP A 4 -3.71 71.38 1.92
C ASP A 4 -4.32 70.43 2.94
N LEU A 5 -4.42 69.11 2.57
CA LEU A 5 -4.97 68.02 3.43
C LEU A 5 -3.92 67.43 4.40
N PHE A 6 -2.66 67.86 4.34
CA PHE A 6 -1.63 67.47 5.29
C PHE A 6 -1.62 68.45 6.49
N ASN A 7 -2.63 68.36 7.32
CA ASN A 7 -2.63 69.05 8.62
C ASN A 7 -1.65 68.33 9.57
N GLU A 8 -1.01 69.11 10.48
CA GLU A 8 -0.11 68.55 11.52
C GLU A 8 -0.76 67.39 12.28
N GLU A 9 -2.05 67.45 12.52
CA GLU A 9 -2.84 66.46 13.20
C GLU A 9 -2.85 65.12 12.44
N LEU A 10 -2.95 65.08 11.09
CA LEU A 10 -2.88 63.91 10.26
C LEU A 10 -1.47 63.29 10.29
N ALA A 11 -0.43 64.13 10.23
CA ALA A 11 0.95 63.66 10.30
C ALA A 11 1.26 62.99 11.66
N ILE A 12 0.73 63.55 12.75
CA ILE A 12 0.85 63.01 14.10
C ILE A 12 0.12 61.65 14.18
N ASN A 13 -1.11 61.55 13.68
CA ASN A 13 -1.89 60.30 13.68
C ASN A 13 -1.19 59.19 12.89
N LEU A 14 -0.67 59.47 11.71
CA LEU A 14 0.08 58.52 10.90
C LEU A 14 1.39 58.06 11.57
N ALA A 15 2.10 58.99 12.22
CA ALA A 15 3.30 58.68 13.00
C ALA A 15 2.98 57.78 14.21
N VAL A 16 1.88 58.01 14.90
CA VAL A 16 1.41 57.16 16.00
C VAL A 16 1.02 55.77 15.52
N ILE A 17 0.27 55.67 14.42
CA ILE A 17 -0.09 54.37 13.82
C ILE A 17 1.16 53.60 13.40
N ALA A 18 2.11 54.25 12.73
CA ALA A 18 3.40 53.64 12.36
C ALA A 18 4.19 53.18 13.58
N GLY A 19 4.26 54.00 14.63
CA GLY A 19 4.90 53.66 15.89
C GLY A 19 4.28 52.42 16.57
N ILE A 20 2.93 52.40 16.67
CA ILE A 20 2.19 51.26 17.23
C ILE A 20 2.44 49.99 16.38
N THR A 21 2.42 50.12 15.06
CA THR A 21 2.68 48.98 14.14
C THR A 21 4.08 48.43 14.33
N ILE A 22 5.10 49.28 14.42
CA ILE A 22 6.49 48.89 14.67
C ILE A 22 6.61 48.17 16.03
N VAL A 23 6.01 48.72 17.06
CA VAL A 23 5.99 48.12 18.40
C VAL A 23 5.28 46.76 18.38
N ALA A 24 4.14 46.66 17.69
CA ALA A 24 3.41 45.39 17.53
C ALA A 24 4.25 44.34 16.78
N ILE A 25 4.96 44.70 15.73
CA ILE A 25 5.91 43.82 15.01
C ILE A 25 7.04 43.34 15.93
N ILE A 26 7.62 44.27 16.73
CA ILE A 26 8.68 43.92 17.69
C ILE A 26 8.14 42.98 18.75
N ILE A 27 6.96 43.22 19.30
CA ILE A 27 6.31 42.33 20.26
C ILE A 27 6.04 40.96 19.65
N ALA A 28 5.48 40.88 18.45
CA ALA A 28 5.23 39.64 17.75
C ALA A 28 6.54 38.84 17.52
N ARG A 29 7.59 39.54 17.06
CA ARG A 29 8.91 38.90 16.80
C ARG A 29 9.66 38.49 18.06
N THR A 30 9.52 39.16 19.14
CA THR A 30 10.35 38.94 20.34
C THR A 30 9.58 38.19 21.44
N LEU A 31 8.42 38.69 21.86
CA LEU A 31 7.66 38.12 22.96
C LEU A 31 6.87 36.86 22.53
N VAL A 32 6.05 37.02 21.47
CA VAL A 32 5.22 35.89 21.00
C VAL A 32 6.09 34.76 20.48
N PHE A 33 7.12 35.10 19.68
CA PHE A 33 8.03 34.08 19.16
C PHE A 33 8.86 33.38 20.28
N LYS A 34 9.34 34.15 21.29
CA LYS A 34 10.02 33.57 22.46
C LYS A 34 9.10 32.69 23.29
N ALA A 35 7.84 33.12 23.49
CA ALA A 35 6.85 32.31 24.20
C ALA A 35 6.58 30.98 23.47
N LEU A 36 6.42 31.01 22.16
CA LEU A 36 6.24 29.81 21.34
C LEU A 36 7.46 28.91 21.39
N MET A 37 8.68 29.47 21.29
CA MET A 37 9.92 28.71 21.42
C MET A 37 10.11 28.14 22.83
N SER A 38 9.73 28.87 23.87
CA SER A 38 9.77 28.34 25.25
C SER A 38 8.77 27.19 25.46
N PHE A 39 7.63 27.24 24.78
CA PHE A 39 6.66 26.15 24.82
C PHE A 39 7.18 24.92 24.08
N ALA A 40 7.84 25.10 22.91
CA ALA A 40 8.46 24.03 22.13
C ALA A 40 9.67 23.41 22.85
N SER A 41 10.46 24.18 23.58
CA SER A 41 11.63 23.67 24.31
C SER A 41 11.28 22.66 25.43
N HIS A 42 10.00 22.58 25.83
CA HIS A 42 9.49 21.51 26.71
C HIS A 42 9.18 20.22 25.95
N SER A 43 9.11 20.26 24.63
CA SER A 43 9.01 19.09 23.76
C SER A 43 10.42 18.59 23.40
N LYS A 44 10.63 17.27 23.39
CA LYS A 44 11.95 16.63 23.14
C LYS A 44 12.30 16.52 21.67
N THR A 45 11.58 17.21 20.76
CA THR A 45 11.73 17.04 19.32
C THR A 45 12.27 18.32 18.64
N GLU A 46 13.37 18.21 17.89
CA GLU A 46 13.97 19.31 17.10
C GLU A 46 13.03 19.87 16.02
N HIS A 47 11.97 19.13 15.69
CA HIS A 47 10.97 19.52 14.69
C HIS A 47 10.06 20.66 15.11
N ASP A 48 9.72 20.72 16.39
CA ASP A 48 8.88 21.78 16.94
C ASP A 48 9.58 23.14 16.79
N ASP A 49 10.90 23.16 16.93
CA ASP A 49 11.73 24.33 16.73
C ASP A 49 11.71 24.82 15.28
N THR A 50 11.77 23.91 14.32
CA THR A 50 11.75 24.23 12.88
C THR A 50 10.38 24.72 12.46
N PHE A 51 9.31 24.09 12.96
CA PHE A 51 7.93 24.52 12.71
C PHE A 51 7.67 25.93 13.25
N ILE A 52 8.09 26.23 14.50
CA ILE A 52 7.93 27.55 15.11
C ILE A 52 8.77 28.62 14.40
N LYS A 53 9.99 28.26 13.96
CA LYS A 53 10.81 29.19 13.14
C LYS A 53 10.10 29.61 11.85
N THR A 54 9.37 28.71 11.23
CA THR A 54 8.59 29.02 10.01
C THR A 54 7.43 29.97 10.29
N LEU A 55 6.79 29.87 11.48
CA LEU A 55 5.74 30.81 11.89
C LEU A 55 6.22 32.25 12.16
N LYS A 56 7.53 32.48 12.26
CA LYS A 56 8.07 33.83 12.49
C LYS A 56 7.69 34.84 11.42
N LYS A 57 7.63 34.43 10.16
CA LYS A 57 7.24 35.31 9.04
C LYS A 57 5.75 35.66 9.11
N PRO A 58 4.81 34.73 9.22
CA PRO A 58 3.39 35.00 9.41
C PRO A 58 3.11 35.98 10.60
N LEU A 59 3.77 35.74 11.73
CA LEU A 59 3.63 36.55 12.92
C LEU A 59 4.03 38.03 12.72
N THR A 60 4.89 38.31 11.72
CA THR A 60 5.25 39.69 11.38
C THR A 60 4.31 40.30 10.34
N LEU A 61 3.69 39.51 9.50
CA LEU A 61 2.78 39.96 8.45
C LEU A 61 1.43 40.46 9.03
N ILE A 62 0.92 39.81 10.08
CA ILE A 62 -0.36 40.18 10.69
C ILE A 62 -0.33 41.60 11.25
N PRO A 63 0.59 42.02 12.14
CA PRO A 63 0.69 43.38 12.62
C PRO A 63 0.91 44.44 11.51
N LEU A 64 1.72 44.06 10.48
CA LEU A 64 1.96 44.90 9.33
C LEU A 64 0.66 45.17 8.57
N GLY A 65 -0.14 44.15 8.30
CA GLY A 65 -1.43 44.28 7.63
C GLY A 65 -2.43 45.11 8.42
N ILE A 66 -2.49 44.93 9.75
CA ILE A 66 -3.32 45.72 10.64
C ILE A 66 -2.88 47.21 10.64
N GLY A 67 -1.57 47.45 10.67
CA GLY A 67 -1.03 48.80 10.58
C GLY A 67 -1.33 49.50 9.24
N LEU A 68 -1.22 48.79 8.13
CA LEU A 68 -1.62 49.27 6.81
C LEU A 68 -3.12 49.60 6.76
N TYR A 69 -3.96 48.73 7.32
CA TYR A 69 -5.40 48.98 7.42
C TYR A 69 -5.70 50.23 8.23
N ALA A 70 -5.11 50.37 9.42
CA ALA A 70 -5.28 51.55 10.25
C ALA A 70 -4.78 52.83 9.55
N THR A 71 -3.69 52.75 8.80
CA THR A 71 -3.15 53.87 8.00
C THR A 71 -4.15 54.32 6.93
N VAL A 72 -4.75 53.37 6.20
CA VAL A 72 -5.76 53.70 5.17
C VAL A 72 -6.99 54.34 5.79
N GLN A 73 -7.46 53.85 6.94
CA GLN A 73 -8.61 54.41 7.64
C GLN A 73 -8.37 55.85 8.21
N ALA A 74 -7.12 56.20 8.50
CA ALA A 74 -6.74 57.52 8.97
C ALA A 74 -6.57 58.52 7.83
N LEU A 75 -6.39 58.07 6.58
CA LEU A 75 -6.24 58.95 5.43
C LEU A 75 -7.60 59.48 4.94
N PRO A 76 -7.74 60.76 4.63
CA PRO A 76 -8.95 61.35 4.04
C PRO A 76 -9.05 60.98 2.55
N LEU A 77 -9.24 59.72 2.25
CA LEU A 77 -9.36 59.23 0.89
C LEU A 77 -10.80 59.42 0.37
N THR A 78 -10.94 59.62 -0.94
CA THR A 78 -12.26 59.57 -1.57
C THR A 78 -12.82 58.16 -1.54
N GLU A 79 -14.11 58.00 -1.64
CA GLU A 79 -14.80 56.70 -1.54
C GLU A 79 -14.24 55.67 -2.51
N THR A 80 -13.90 56.09 -3.75
CA THR A 80 -13.28 55.22 -4.76
C THR A 80 -11.90 54.70 -4.31
N TYR A 81 -11.04 55.58 -3.77
CA TYR A 81 -9.71 55.15 -3.31
C TYR A 81 -9.78 54.29 -2.05
N ASN A 82 -10.74 54.53 -1.16
CA ASN A 82 -10.99 53.69 0.00
C ASN A 82 -11.37 52.27 -0.43
N THR A 83 -12.22 52.11 -1.45
CA THR A 83 -12.61 50.80 -1.99
C THR A 83 -11.40 50.01 -2.52
N TYR A 84 -10.55 50.64 -3.33
CA TYR A 84 -9.35 50.01 -3.84
C TYR A 84 -8.32 49.69 -2.74
N ALA A 85 -8.15 50.56 -1.78
CA ALA A 85 -7.25 50.37 -0.64
C ALA A 85 -7.73 49.18 0.23
N ASP A 86 -9.03 49.07 0.47
CA ASP A 86 -9.62 47.92 1.20
C ASP A 86 -9.40 46.60 0.43
N LEU A 87 -9.61 46.59 -0.88
CA LEU A 87 -9.33 45.44 -1.73
C LEU A 87 -7.85 45.03 -1.67
N LEU A 88 -6.91 45.97 -1.72
CA LEU A 88 -5.48 45.70 -1.60
C LEU A 88 -5.12 45.14 -0.22
N ILE A 89 -5.68 45.66 0.85
CA ILE A 89 -5.42 45.15 2.20
C ILE A 89 -6.00 43.76 2.39
N ARG A 90 -7.21 43.51 1.92
CA ARG A 90 -7.79 42.16 1.92
C ARG A 90 -6.93 41.19 1.11
N SER A 91 -6.49 41.60 -0.10
CA SER A 91 -5.57 40.80 -0.92
C SER A 91 -4.27 40.47 -0.19
N TYR A 92 -3.70 41.45 0.52
CA TYR A 92 -2.52 41.23 1.35
C TYR A 92 -2.74 40.14 2.41
N PHE A 93 -3.89 40.16 3.12
CA PHE A 93 -4.19 39.14 4.13
C PHE A 93 -4.39 37.77 3.50
N TYR A 94 -5.09 37.67 2.37
CA TYR A 94 -5.23 36.37 1.65
C TYR A 94 -3.87 35.85 1.21
N ILE A 95 -3.02 36.67 0.60
CA ILE A 95 -1.67 36.27 0.20
C ILE A 95 -0.86 35.84 1.44
N ALA A 96 -0.90 36.60 2.53
CA ALA A 96 -0.17 36.29 3.75
C ALA A 96 -0.62 34.97 4.37
N ILE A 97 -1.92 34.68 4.39
CA ILE A 97 -2.48 33.42 4.91
C ILE A 97 -2.03 32.23 4.06
N PHE A 98 -2.30 32.27 2.74
CA PHE A 98 -1.98 31.15 1.87
C PHE A 98 -0.47 30.92 1.73
N TRP A 99 0.32 31.97 1.70
CA TRP A 99 1.78 31.87 1.75
C TRP A 99 2.28 31.25 3.05
N SER A 100 1.69 31.65 4.19
CA SER A 100 2.04 31.06 5.49
C SER A 100 1.73 29.59 5.56
N ILE A 101 0.55 29.16 5.06
CA ILE A 101 0.17 27.76 4.97
C ILE A 101 1.15 27.00 4.04
N ALA A 102 1.47 27.58 2.88
CA ALA A 102 2.42 26.99 1.95
C ALA A 102 3.82 26.81 2.56
N ASP A 103 4.29 27.78 3.35
CA ASP A 103 5.61 27.72 4.00
C ASP A 103 5.67 26.64 5.12
N THR A 104 4.54 26.33 5.78
CA THR A 104 4.49 25.24 6.79
C THR A 104 4.64 23.84 6.19
N THR A 105 4.52 23.70 4.88
CA THR A 105 4.73 22.41 4.20
C THR A 105 6.18 21.93 4.26
N ASP A 106 7.17 22.83 4.32
CA ASP A 106 8.58 22.47 4.38
C ASP A 106 8.96 21.76 5.69
N PRO A 107 8.67 22.33 6.90
CA PRO A 107 8.93 21.61 8.15
C PRO A 107 8.12 20.32 8.28
N LEU A 108 6.88 20.27 7.73
CA LEU A 108 6.08 19.05 7.73
C LEU A 108 6.74 17.94 6.87
N ARG A 109 7.34 18.30 5.72
CA ARG A 109 8.12 17.39 4.88
C ARG A 109 9.28 16.78 5.66
N ASP A 110 10.02 17.63 6.40
CA ASP A 110 11.22 17.20 7.13
C ASP A 110 10.84 16.31 8.32
N PHE A 111 9.78 16.65 9.06
CA PHE A 111 9.20 15.83 10.12
C PHE A 111 8.77 14.44 9.64
N ILE A 112 8.03 14.37 8.53
CA ILE A 112 7.60 13.08 7.96
C ILE A 112 8.82 12.29 7.49
N GLY A 113 9.86 12.97 7.00
CA GLY A 113 11.06 12.36 6.51
C GLY A 113 11.91 11.65 7.54
N GLU A 114 11.95 12.16 8.76
CA GLU A 114 12.69 11.51 9.84
C GLU A 114 11.92 10.36 10.48
N LYS A 115 10.60 10.51 10.56
CA LYS A 115 9.75 9.51 11.21
C LYS A 115 9.43 8.30 10.34
N TYR A 116 9.39 8.49 9.02
CA TYR A 116 8.95 7.47 8.06
C TYR A 116 9.91 7.38 6.88
N ASP A 117 10.74 6.35 6.87
CA ASP A 117 11.75 6.11 5.82
C ASP A 117 11.20 5.35 4.59
N PHE A 118 9.88 5.12 4.52
CA PHE A 118 9.28 4.36 3.43
C PHE A 118 9.17 5.14 2.10
N LEU A 119 9.30 6.48 2.14
CA LEU A 119 9.29 7.33 0.95
C LEU A 119 10.70 7.81 0.61
N SER A 120 11.11 7.60 -0.64
CA SER A 120 12.36 8.18 -1.10
C SER A 120 12.36 9.71 -0.94
N THR A 121 13.52 10.29 -0.64
CA THR A 121 13.69 11.74 -0.48
C THR A 121 13.17 12.53 -1.68
N THR A 122 13.35 12.00 -2.88
CA THR A 122 12.88 12.60 -4.13
C THR A 122 11.36 12.62 -4.21
N LEU A 123 10.69 11.49 -3.94
CA LEU A 123 9.23 11.40 -4.00
C LEU A 123 8.57 12.33 -2.98
N ARG A 124 9.11 12.36 -1.76
CA ARG A 124 8.67 13.26 -0.69
C ARG A 124 8.80 14.72 -1.11
N ALA A 125 9.94 15.11 -1.69
CA ALA A 125 10.14 16.48 -2.18
C ALA A 125 9.12 16.87 -3.27
N TRP A 126 8.78 15.94 -4.16
CA TRP A 126 7.76 16.16 -5.19
C TRP A 126 6.37 16.35 -4.61
N ILE A 127 5.94 15.50 -3.68
CA ILE A 127 4.63 15.59 -3.01
C ILE A 127 4.46 16.96 -2.33
N PHE A 128 5.44 17.37 -1.51
CA PHE A 128 5.35 18.64 -0.78
C PHE A 128 5.46 19.86 -1.67
N ARG A 129 6.22 19.78 -2.78
CA ARG A 129 6.28 20.84 -3.78
C ARG A 129 4.92 21.01 -4.50
N THR A 130 4.26 19.92 -4.83
CA THR A 130 2.93 19.94 -5.43
C THR A 130 1.89 20.49 -4.46
N LEU A 131 1.93 20.08 -3.19
CA LEU A 131 1.06 20.62 -2.15
C LEU A 131 1.24 22.14 -1.96
N LYS A 132 2.48 22.61 -1.95
CA LYS A 132 2.82 24.04 -1.90
C LYS A 132 2.26 24.82 -3.09
N LEU A 133 2.38 24.23 -4.30
CA LEU A 133 1.80 24.82 -5.51
C LEU A 133 0.26 24.94 -5.41
N VAL A 134 -0.42 23.92 -4.87
CA VAL A 134 -1.88 23.96 -4.66
C VAL A 134 -2.28 25.13 -3.74
N PHE A 135 -1.58 25.34 -2.61
CA PHE A 135 -1.86 26.47 -1.72
C PHE A 135 -1.63 27.81 -2.40
N TYR A 136 -0.60 27.96 -3.23
CA TYR A 136 -0.40 29.19 -4.00
C TYR A 136 -1.51 29.42 -5.02
N LEU A 137 -1.96 28.38 -5.73
CA LEU A 137 -3.08 28.49 -6.66
C LEU A 137 -4.38 28.92 -5.96
N LEU A 138 -4.68 28.31 -4.79
CA LEU A 138 -5.84 28.70 -3.98
C LEU A 138 -5.75 30.16 -3.53
N GLY A 139 -4.57 30.62 -3.13
CA GLY A 139 -4.34 32.02 -2.77
C GLY A 139 -4.57 32.96 -3.94
N ILE A 140 -4.07 32.61 -5.12
CA ILE A 140 -4.28 33.44 -6.34
C ILE A 140 -5.77 33.48 -6.69
N VAL A 141 -6.48 32.37 -6.69
CA VAL A 141 -7.92 32.32 -6.99
C VAL A 141 -8.72 33.17 -5.99
N SER A 142 -8.40 33.07 -4.69
CA SER A 142 -9.05 33.87 -3.64
C SER A 142 -8.83 35.37 -3.82
N VAL A 143 -7.65 35.79 -4.25
CA VAL A 143 -7.37 37.20 -4.56
C VAL A 143 -8.13 37.64 -5.81
N LEU A 144 -8.15 36.83 -6.87
CA LEU A 144 -8.90 37.14 -8.09
C LEU A 144 -10.41 37.33 -7.82
N GLU A 145 -10.99 36.52 -6.94
CA GLU A 145 -12.38 36.60 -6.51
C GLU A 145 -12.66 37.95 -5.82
N LEU A 146 -11.78 38.44 -4.95
CA LEU A 146 -11.88 39.77 -4.36
C LEU A 146 -11.94 40.90 -5.39
N TRP A 147 -11.24 40.72 -6.51
CA TRP A 147 -11.20 41.70 -7.60
C TRP A 147 -12.35 41.53 -8.59
N GLY A 148 -13.33 40.66 -8.29
CA GLY A 148 -14.54 40.49 -9.11
C GLY A 148 -14.38 39.50 -10.27
N VAL A 149 -13.27 38.77 -10.29
CA VAL A 149 -13.12 37.65 -11.26
C VAL A 149 -13.95 36.47 -10.78
N ASP A 150 -14.71 35.85 -11.66
CA ASP A 150 -15.53 34.67 -11.34
C ASP A 150 -14.65 33.48 -10.98
N ALA A 151 -14.43 33.27 -9.69
CA ALA A 151 -13.66 32.14 -9.17
C ALA A 151 -14.34 30.79 -9.46
N ALA A 152 -15.68 30.77 -9.58
CA ALA A 152 -16.41 29.52 -9.87
C ALA A 152 -16.02 28.93 -11.21
N SER A 153 -15.83 29.76 -12.22
CA SER A 153 -15.36 29.31 -13.55
C SER A 153 -13.94 28.75 -13.51
N ILE A 154 -13.04 29.35 -12.72
CA ILE A 154 -11.67 28.87 -12.52
C ILE A 154 -11.69 27.53 -11.78
N ILE A 155 -12.46 27.42 -10.70
CA ILE A 155 -12.60 26.19 -9.90
C ILE A 155 -13.22 25.07 -10.75
N ALA A 156 -14.23 25.38 -11.56
CA ALA A 156 -14.82 24.38 -12.47
C ALA A 156 -13.80 23.85 -13.49
N GLY A 157 -12.97 24.73 -14.06
CA GLY A 157 -11.88 24.32 -14.97
C GLY A 157 -10.82 23.45 -14.28
N LEU A 158 -10.41 23.83 -13.09
CA LEU A 158 -9.49 23.02 -12.24
C LEU A 158 -10.13 21.69 -11.85
N GLY A 159 -11.44 21.67 -11.58
CA GLY A 159 -12.20 20.46 -11.30
C GLY A 159 -12.17 19.48 -12.46
N LEU A 160 -12.42 19.94 -13.68
CA LEU A 160 -12.35 19.12 -14.88
C LEU A 160 -10.92 18.57 -15.12
N PHE A 161 -9.92 19.42 -14.95
CA PHE A 161 -8.51 19.00 -15.01
C PHE A 161 -8.18 17.93 -13.94
N SER A 162 -8.70 18.08 -12.74
CA SER A 162 -8.51 17.12 -11.65
C SER A 162 -9.12 15.75 -11.96
N VAL A 163 -10.29 15.71 -12.63
CA VAL A 163 -10.90 14.45 -13.10
C VAL A 163 -10.00 13.78 -14.15
N ALA A 164 -9.49 14.53 -15.12
CA ALA A 164 -8.56 13.98 -16.12
C ALA A 164 -7.29 13.40 -15.47
N LEU A 165 -6.72 14.11 -14.48
CA LEU A 165 -5.57 13.66 -13.71
C LEU A 165 -5.88 12.40 -12.90
N ALA A 166 -7.05 12.35 -12.26
CA ALA A 166 -7.50 11.19 -11.47
C ALA A 166 -7.66 9.94 -12.35
N LEU A 167 -8.22 10.08 -13.54
CA LEU A 167 -8.33 8.99 -14.52
C LEU A 167 -6.94 8.52 -14.98
N GLY A 168 -6.01 9.43 -15.20
CA GLY A 168 -4.61 9.08 -15.54
C GLY A 168 -3.87 8.37 -14.41
N ALA A 169 -4.20 8.68 -13.14
CA ALA A 169 -3.60 8.10 -11.96
C ALA A 169 -4.35 6.85 -11.44
N GLN A 170 -5.46 6.46 -12.04
CA GLN A 170 -6.35 5.38 -11.56
C GLN A 170 -5.61 4.08 -11.28
N ASN A 171 -4.76 3.63 -12.21
CA ASN A 171 -4.01 2.38 -12.04
C ASN A 171 -3.00 2.44 -10.87
N PHE A 172 -2.42 3.61 -10.61
CA PHE A 172 -1.55 3.80 -9.46
C PHE A 172 -2.33 3.60 -8.15
N PHE A 173 -3.47 4.27 -8.00
CA PHE A 173 -4.32 4.14 -6.80
C PHE A 173 -4.87 2.72 -6.64
N LYS A 174 -5.28 2.06 -7.74
CA LYS A 174 -5.74 0.67 -7.71
C LYS A 174 -4.68 -0.27 -7.12
N ASN A 175 -3.43 -0.12 -7.53
CA ASN A 175 -2.31 -0.91 -6.99
C ASN A 175 -1.99 -0.57 -5.53
N LEU A 176 -2.04 0.70 -5.15
CA LEU A 176 -1.81 1.13 -3.77
C LEU A 176 -2.87 0.53 -2.82
N ILE A 177 -4.14 0.65 -3.20
CA ILE A 177 -5.27 0.07 -2.44
C ILE A 177 -5.16 -1.45 -2.40
N GLY A 178 -4.83 -2.10 -3.53
CA GLY A 178 -4.59 -3.55 -3.58
C GLY A 178 -3.51 -4.00 -2.60
N GLY A 179 -2.40 -3.28 -2.50
CA GLY A 179 -1.35 -3.56 -1.52
C GLY A 179 -1.83 -3.42 -0.06
N LEU A 180 -2.61 -2.39 0.23
CA LEU A 180 -3.21 -2.19 1.56
C LEU A 180 -4.19 -3.31 1.92
N LEU A 181 -5.01 -3.77 0.96
CA LEU A 181 -5.96 -4.87 1.15
C LEU A 181 -5.22 -6.19 1.42
N ILE A 182 -4.18 -6.50 0.65
CA ILE A 182 -3.36 -7.71 0.86
C ILE A 182 -2.81 -7.75 2.29
N ILE A 183 -2.25 -6.63 2.77
CA ILE A 183 -1.68 -6.52 4.11
C ILE A 183 -2.78 -6.55 5.20
N GLY A 184 -3.90 -5.88 4.96
CA GLY A 184 -5.01 -5.76 5.91
C GLY A 184 -5.77 -7.07 6.10
N GLU A 185 -6.08 -7.78 5.01
CA GLU A 185 -6.79 -9.07 5.02
C GLU A 185 -5.87 -10.24 5.36
N LYS A 186 -4.55 -10.05 5.28
CA LYS A 186 -3.54 -11.09 5.54
C LYS A 186 -3.72 -12.36 4.70
N ARG A 187 -4.16 -12.21 3.44
CA ARG A 187 -4.36 -13.34 2.52
C ARG A 187 -3.08 -14.17 2.35
N PHE A 188 -1.94 -13.50 2.38
CA PHE A 188 -0.61 -14.09 2.44
C PHE A 188 0.37 -13.09 3.08
N LYS A 189 1.51 -13.55 3.50
CA LYS A 189 2.59 -12.76 4.10
C LYS A 189 3.93 -13.05 3.43
N GLN A 190 4.93 -12.25 3.76
CA GLN A 190 6.30 -12.49 3.32
C GLN A 190 6.80 -13.85 3.80
N GLY A 191 7.38 -14.62 2.90
CA GLY A 191 7.82 -16.00 3.11
C GLY A 191 6.82 -17.06 2.64
N ASP A 192 5.54 -16.73 2.44
CA ASP A 192 4.54 -17.70 2.02
C ASP A 192 4.77 -18.17 0.59
N TRP A 193 4.52 -19.45 0.35
CA TRP A 193 4.42 -20.02 -0.97
C TRP A 193 2.99 -19.89 -1.47
N ILE A 194 2.83 -19.11 -2.54
CA ILE A 194 1.53 -18.84 -3.17
C ILE A 194 1.54 -19.26 -4.64
N ASN A 195 0.35 -19.59 -5.14
CA ASN A 195 0.09 -19.77 -6.55
C ASN A 195 -1.09 -18.90 -6.98
N ILE A 196 -0.89 -18.14 -8.02
CA ILE A 196 -1.91 -17.33 -8.70
C ILE A 196 -2.02 -17.88 -10.11
N GLU A 197 -3.15 -18.50 -10.43
CA GLU A 197 -3.34 -19.20 -11.70
C GLU A 197 -3.10 -18.27 -12.89
N GLY A 198 -2.29 -18.72 -13.83
CA GLY A 198 -1.93 -17.96 -15.04
C GLY A 198 -1.02 -16.74 -14.82
N VAL A 199 -0.62 -16.44 -13.58
CA VAL A 199 0.19 -15.26 -13.25
C VAL A 199 1.54 -15.64 -12.67
N ALA A 200 1.59 -16.31 -11.51
CA ALA A 200 2.84 -16.63 -10.84
C ALA A 200 2.68 -17.73 -9.80
N GLU A 201 3.73 -18.55 -9.64
CA GLU A 201 3.89 -19.47 -8.51
C GLU A 201 5.28 -19.28 -7.90
N GLY A 202 5.37 -19.15 -6.57
CA GLY A 202 6.62 -19.01 -5.85
C GLY A 202 6.44 -18.50 -4.42
N SER A 203 7.56 -18.12 -3.79
CA SER A 203 7.56 -17.57 -2.44
C SER A 203 7.50 -16.04 -2.48
N VAL A 204 6.64 -15.46 -1.65
CA VAL A 204 6.52 -14.01 -1.49
C VAL A 204 7.80 -13.49 -0.82
N GLU A 205 8.58 -12.70 -1.55
CA GLU A 205 9.82 -12.14 -1.02
C GLU A 205 9.60 -10.77 -0.37
N LYS A 206 8.76 -9.92 -0.99
CA LYS A 206 8.47 -8.59 -0.49
C LYS A 206 7.15 -8.07 -1.04
N ILE A 207 6.37 -7.38 -0.19
CA ILE A 207 5.17 -6.65 -0.58
C ILE A 207 5.50 -5.17 -0.56
N ASP A 208 5.60 -4.55 -1.74
CA ASP A 208 5.82 -3.11 -1.90
C ASP A 208 4.50 -2.38 -2.20
N PHE A 209 4.53 -1.03 -2.29
CA PHE A 209 3.33 -0.20 -2.48
C PHE A 209 2.51 -0.54 -3.73
N ARG A 210 3.19 -0.82 -4.85
CA ARG A 210 2.55 -1.03 -6.15
C ARG A 210 2.56 -2.48 -6.60
N SER A 211 3.55 -3.25 -6.18
CA SER A 211 3.78 -4.60 -6.65
C SER A 211 4.34 -5.48 -5.55
N THR A 212 4.04 -6.75 -5.61
CA THR A 212 4.61 -7.78 -4.76
C THR A 212 5.69 -8.52 -5.54
N LEU A 213 6.86 -8.69 -4.93
CA LEU A 213 7.96 -9.49 -5.45
C LEU A 213 7.77 -10.95 -5.03
N ILE A 214 7.63 -11.83 -6.01
CA ILE A 214 7.53 -13.26 -5.82
C ILE A 214 8.79 -13.92 -6.39
N ARG A 215 9.44 -14.77 -5.62
CA ARG A 215 10.60 -15.56 -6.04
C ARG A 215 10.11 -16.92 -6.51
N ARG A 216 10.20 -17.18 -7.81
CA ARG A 216 9.87 -18.46 -8.40
C ARG A 216 10.82 -19.58 -7.92
N PHE A 217 10.45 -20.82 -8.13
CA PHE A 217 11.29 -21.97 -7.75
C PHE A 217 12.58 -22.08 -8.58
N ASP A 218 12.58 -21.57 -9.82
CA ASP A 218 13.77 -21.40 -10.67
C ASP A 218 14.65 -20.20 -10.22
N LYS A 219 14.31 -19.56 -9.10
CA LYS A 219 14.98 -18.38 -8.51
C LYS A 219 14.79 -17.08 -9.28
N ALA A 220 14.05 -17.07 -10.39
CA ALA A 220 13.74 -15.84 -11.09
C ALA A 220 12.77 -14.96 -10.26
N PRO A 221 13.01 -13.64 -10.15
CA PRO A 221 12.06 -12.71 -9.53
C PRO A 221 10.93 -12.38 -10.50
N ILE A 222 9.71 -12.35 -10.01
CA ILE A 222 8.56 -11.81 -10.73
C ILE A 222 7.90 -10.70 -9.91
N TYR A 223 7.66 -9.54 -10.54
CA TYR A 223 6.97 -8.40 -9.93
C TYR A 223 5.52 -8.39 -10.40
N VAL A 224 4.61 -8.75 -9.52
CA VAL A 224 3.18 -8.78 -9.82
C VAL A 224 2.52 -7.52 -9.27
N PRO A 225 1.76 -6.74 -10.08
CA PRO A 225 1.01 -5.59 -9.59
C PRO A 225 0.03 -6.00 -8.48
N ASN A 226 -0.02 -5.22 -7.40
CA ASN A 226 -0.89 -5.54 -6.26
C ASN A 226 -2.39 -5.57 -6.62
N SER A 227 -2.81 -4.77 -7.61
CA SER A 227 -4.19 -4.81 -8.10
C SER A 227 -4.55 -6.15 -8.75
N VAL A 228 -3.58 -6.85 -9.37
CA VAL A 228 -3.80 -8.19 -9.92
C VAL A 228 -3.95 -9.17 -8.77
N LEU A 229 -3.09 -9.10 -7.76
CA LEU A 229 -3.13 -10.00 -6.60
C LEU A 229 -4.38 -9.80 -5.75
N SER A 230 -4.84 -8.55 -5.57
CA SER A 230 -6.06 -8.29 -4.78
C SER A 230 -7.34 -8.81 -5.46
N ASP A 231 -7.34 -8.82 -6.79
CA ASP A 231 -8.50 -9.21 -7.59
C ASP A 231 -8.47 -10.70 -8.01
N SER A 232 -7.35 -11.41 -7.81
CA SER A 232 -7.17 -12.81 -8.23
C SER A 232 -7.50 -13.80 -7.13
N GLU A 233 -7.82 -15.03 -7.54
CA GLU A 233 -7.83 -16.19 -6.66
C GLU A 233 -6.39 -16.57 -6.29
N ILE A 234 -6.11 -16.70 -5.00
CA ILE A 234 -4.78 -17.02 -4.49
C ILE A 234 -4.84 -18.31 -3.70
N ILE A 235 -4.03 -19.28 -4.10
CA ILE A 235 -3.82 -20.49 -3.32
C ILE A 235 -2.57 -20.29 -2.45
N ASN A 236 -2.77 -20.26 -1.13
CA ASN A 236 -1.67 -20.16 -0.17
C ASN A 236 -1.27 -21.57 0.34
N PHE A 237 -0.20 -22.11 -0.22
CA PHE A 237 0.31 -23.42 0.17
C PHE A 237 0.99 -23.44 1.55
N SER A 238 1.39 -22.28 2.06
CA SER A 238 1.98 -22.20 3.41
C SER A 238 0.94 -22.35 4.52
N GLU A 239 -0.34 -22.16 4.22
CA GLU A 239 -1.44 -22.33 5.17
C GLU A 239 -2.08 -23.73 5.12
N MET A 240 -1.55 -24.63 4.29
CA MET A 240 -2.00 -26.03 4.29
C MET A 240 -1.72 -26.67 5.66
N PRO A 241 -2.73 -27.27 6.32
CA PRO A 241 -2.47 -28.05 7.55
C PRO A 241 -1.71 -29.35 7.25
N PHE A 242 -1.97 -29.94 6.11
CA PHE A 242 -1.39 -31.20 5.64
C PHE A 242 -1.14 -31.15 4.13
N ARG A 243 -0.14 -31.90 3.65
CA ARG A 243 0.13 -31.96 2.22
C ARG A 243 -0.34 -33.28 1.64
N ARG A 244 -1.16 -33.20 0.59
CA ARG A 244 -1.78 -34.38 -0.02
C ARG A 244 -0.82 -35.17 -0.91
N ILE A 245 -0.76 -36.49 -0.70
CA ILE A 245 -0.19 -37.47 -1.62
C ILE A 245 -1.34 -38.11 -2.35
N ARG A 246 -1.37 -38.05 -3.68
CA ARG A 246 -2.38 -38.70 -4.51
C ARG A 246 -1.73 -39.29 -5.76
N PHE A 247 -1.92 -40.60 -5.97
CA PHE A 247 -1.53 -41.28 -7.18
C PHE A 247 -2.31 -42.61 -7.33
N HIS A 248 -2.19 -43.27 -8.48
CA HIS A 248 -2.80 -44.56 -8.72
C HIS A 248 -1.71 -45.62 -8.77
N VAL A 249 -2.04 -46.80 -8.26
CA VAL A 249 -1.24 -48.04 -8.35
C VAL A 249 -1.96 -48.94 -9.29
N GLY A 250 -1.38 -49.23 -10.46
CA GLY A 250 -1.92 -50.18 -11.45
C GLY A 250 -1.49 -51.59 -11.14
N LEU A 251 -2.45 -52.44 -10.79
CA LEU A 251 -2.25 -53.86 -10.56
C LEU A 251 -2.59 -54.70 -11.80
N LEU A 252 -2.00 -55.89 -11.92
CA LEU A 252 -2.33 -56.83 -12.99
C LEU A 252 -3.80 -57.26 -12.96
N TYR A 253 -4.41 -57.50 -14.12
CA TYR A 253 -5.77 -58.00 -14.24
C TYR A 253 -5.97 -59.42 -13.64
N GLU A 254 -4.89 -60.19 -13.54
CA GLU A 254 -4.87 -61.47 -12.90
C GLU A 254 -4.93 -61.44 -11.38
N THR A 255 -4.80 -60.24 -10.79
CA THR A 255 -4.88 -60.06 -9.33
C THR A 255 -6.30 -60.32 -8.84
N SER A 256 -6.47 -61.28 -7.95
CA SER A 256 -7.79 -61.63 -7.43
C SER A 256 -8.36 -60.51 -6.56
N PRO A 257 -9.71 -60.37 -6.46
CA PRO A 257 -10.32 -59.40 -5.57
C PRO A 257 -9.89 -59.50 -4.10
N GLU A 258 -9.64 -60.74 -3.63
CA GLU A 258 -9.16 -61.03 -2.28
C GLU A 258 -7.77 -60.48 -2.07
N THR A 259 -6.87 -60.68 -3.05
CA THR A 259 -5.51 -60.12 -3.02
C THR A 259 -5.52 -58.58 -3.04
N ILE A 260 -6.39 -57.97 -3.83
CA ILE A 260 -6.54 -56.49 -3.85
C ILE A 260 -6.99 -55.99 -2.48
N MET A 261 -7.93 -56.70 -1.81
CA MET A 261 -8.37 -56.32 -0.46
C MET A 261 -7.24 -56.44 0.58
N LEU A 262 -6.38 -57.47 0.48
CA LEU A 262 -5.20 -57.60 1.35
C LEU A 262 -4.19 -56.48 1.11
N ILE A 263 -3.82 -56.21 -0.13
CA ILE A 263 -2.93 -55.08 -0.50
C ILE A 263 -3.46 -53.75 0.06
N ARG A 264 -4.75 -53.50 -0.14
CA ARG A 264 -5.37 -52.28 0.39
C ARG A 264 -5.26 -52.17 1.91
N LYS A 265 -5.59 -53.23 2.64
CA LYS A 265 -5.53 -53.32 4.10
C LYS A 265 -4.11 -53.12 4.61
N ASP A 266 -3.10 -53.70 3.95
CA ASP A 266 -1.71 -53.54 4.33
C ASP A 266 -1.21 -52.13 4.11
N ILE A 267 -1.64 -51.46 3.01
CA ILE A 267 -1.32 -50.05 2.75
C ILE A 267 -2.00 -49.17 3.81
N GLU A 268 -3.29 -49.38 4.11
CA GLU A 268 -4.00 -48.67 5.17
C GLU A 268 -3.27 -48.81 6.52
N SER A 269 -2.90 -50.02 6.89
CA SER A 269 -2.14 -50.30 8.13
C SER A 269 -0.74 -49.68 8.17
N TYR A 270 -0.08 -49.57 7.03
CA TYR A 270 1.20 -48.86 6.93
C TYR A 270 1.03 -47.35 7.16
N ILE A 271 0.03 -46.74 6.51
CA ILE A 271 -0.26 -45.33 6.67
C ILE A 271 -0.54 -44.97 8.14
N GLU A 272 -1.33 -45.80 8.84
CA GLU A 272 -1.67 -45.61 10.26
C GLU A 272 -0.45 -45.71 11.20
N ARG A 273 0.54 -46.53 10.84
CA ARG A 273 1.77 -46.73 11.64
C ARG A 273 2.89 -45.78 11.31
N ASN A 274 2.83 -45.11 10.16
CA ASN A 274 3.92 -44.21 9.72
C ASN A 274 3.84 -42.87 10.37
N THR A 275 4.90 -42.47 11.05
CA THR A 275 4.97 -41.21 11.83
C THR A 275 4.93 -39.95 10.97
N ASN A 276 5.30 -40.03 9.68
CA ASN A 276 5.35 -38.92 8.73
C ASN A 276 4.00 -38.67 8.03
N LEU A 277 3.08 -39.68 8.11
CA LEU A 277 1.74 -39.58 7.53
C LEU A 277 0.68 -39.20 8.58
N VAL A 278 -0.41 -38.65 8.14
CA VAL A 278 -1.50 -38.21 9.01
C VAL A 278 -2.39 -39.39 9.35
N ASP A 279 -2.71 -39.52 10.62
CA ASP A 279 -3.60 -40.56 11.14
C ASP A 279 -5.03 -40.37 10.62
N SER A 280 -5.75 -41.46 10.44
CA SER A 280 -7.13 -41.49 9.91
C SER A 280 -8.12 -40.69 10.76
N ASP A 281 -7.82 -40.48 12.05
CA ASP A 281 -8.65 -39.70 12.98
C ASP A 281 -8.66 -38.20 12.66
N GLN A 282 -7.58 -37.69 12.03
CA GLN A 282 -7.45 -36.28 11.66
C GLN A 282 -7.93 -36.01 10.23
N VAL A 283 -7.50 -36.82 9.28
CA VAL A 283 -7.91 -36.74 7.88
C VAL A 283 -8.00 -38.13 7.28
N GLN A 284 -9.16 -38.50 6.76
CA GLN A 284 -9.39 -39.80 6.19
C GLN A 284 -8.50 -40.07 4.97
N SER A 285 -7.67 -41.10 5.06
CA SER A 285 -6.97 -41.67 3.92
C SER A 285 -7.91 -42.54 3.09
N THR A 286 -7.75 -42.56 1.79
CA THR A 286 -8.59 -43.33 0.86
C THR A 286 -7.73 -44.22 -0.01
N ILE A 287 -7.83 -45.54 0.20
CA ILE A 287 -7.19 -46.55 -0.62
C ILE A 287 -8.31 -47.42 -1.20
N ARG A 288 -8.64 -47.23 -2.49
CA ARG A 288 -9.78 -47.89 -3.14
C ARG A 288 -9.46 -48.18 -4.61
N VAL A 289 -10.03 -49.27 -5.11
CA VAL A 289 -10.11 -49.49 -6.56
C VAL A 289 -11.02 -48.40 -7.14
N THR A 290 -10.55 -47.68 -8.15
CA THR A 290 -11.31 -46.60 -8.78
C THR A 290 -11.68 -46.90 -10.23
N ASP A 291 -10.81 -47.56 -10.98
CA ASP A 291 -10.99 -47.77 -12.40
C ASP A 291 -10.36 -49.05 -12.92
N PHE A 292 -10.87 -49.53 -14.07
CA PHE A 292 -10.22 -50.46 -14.95
C PHE A 292 -9.62 -49.67 -16.11
N ASN A 293 -8.29 -49.60 -16.15
CA ASN A 293 -7.55 -48.93 -17.20
C ASN A 293 -7.17 -49.91 -18.32
N ASP A 294 -6.58 -49.43 -19.42
CA ASP A 294 -6.27 -50.27 -20.61
C ASP A 294 -5.48 -51.58 -20.30
N SER A 295 -4.65 -51.55 -19.28
CA SER A 295 -3.80 -52.70 -18.92
C SER A 295 -3.71 -52.92 -17.41
N SER A 296 -4.48 -52.20 -16.58
CA SER A 296 -4.37 -52.28 -15.11
C SER A 296 -5.69 -52.15 -14.38
N ILE A 297 -5.77 -52.69 -13.18
CA ILE A 297 -6.74 -52.39 -12.17
C ILE A 297 -6.16 -51.27 -11.32
N ASP A 298 -6.74 -50.07 -11.38
CA ASP A 298 -6.21 -48.86 -10.72
C ASP A 298 -6.71 -48.74 -9.28
N VAL A 299 -5.76 -48.74 -8.34
CA VAL A 299 -6.00 -48.50 -6.93
C VAL A 299 -5.56 -47.10 -6.61
N LEU A 300 -6.51 -46.23 -6.27
CA LEU A 300 -6.21 -44.87 -5.77
C LEU A 300 -5.58 -44.95 -4.39
N VAL A 301 -4.43 -44.30 -4.23
CA VAL A 301 -3.82 -44.00 -2.94
C VAL A 301 -3.92 -42.50 -2.71
N ASN A 302 -4.70 -42.08 -1.71
CA ASN A 302 -4.87 -40.70 -1.31
C ASN A 302 -4.67 -40.61 0.20
N CYS A 303 -3.61 -39.98 0.63
CA CYS A 303 -3.24 -39.76 2.03
C CYS A 303 -2.56 -38.39 2.19
N PHE A 304 -2.14 -38.09 3.39
CA PHE A 304 -1.57 -36.76 3.70
C PHE A 304 -0.31 -36.90 4.54
N THR A 305 0.65 -36.01 4.32
CA THR A 305 1.85 -35.87 5.17
C THR A 305 1.60 -34.87 6.29
N LYS A 306 2.18 -35.09 7.47
CA LYS A 306 2.14 -34.17 8.62
C LYS A 306 2.94 -32.89 8.34
N SER A 307 4.11 -33.03 7.72
CA SER A 307 4.90 -31.88 7.26
C SER A 307 4.42 -31.39 5.89
N THR A 308 4.30 -30.07 5.76
CA THR A 308 3.99 -29.41 4.49
C THR A 308 5.22 -29.00 3.69
N GLN A 309 6.42 -29.14 4.30
CA GLN A 309 7.71 -28.84 3.67
C GLN A 309 7.96 -29.75 2.49
N TRP A 310 8.46 -29.18 1.38
CA TRP A 310 8.63 -29.91 0.13
C TRP A 310 9.58 -31.12 0.26
N HIS A 311 10.68 -30.93 0.98
CA HIS A 311 11.66 -32.01 1.18
C HIS A 311 11.05 -33.20 1.95
N ASP A 312 10.42 -32.92 3.08
CA ASP A 312 9.80 -33.93 3.94
C ASP A 312 8.68 -34.67 3.21
N TYR A 313 7.89 -33.94 2.40
CA TYR A 313 6.88 -34.53 1.55
C TYR A 313 7.49 -35.50 0.53
N CYS A 314 8.60 -35.14 -0.11
CA CYS A 314 9.26 -36.00 -1.06
C CYS A 314 9.78 -37.29 -0.38
N VAL A 315 10.37 -37.16 0.81
CA VAL A 315 10.85 -38.31 1.59
C VAL A 315 9.68 -39.22 1.98
N ALA A 316 8.63 -38.70 2.57
CA ALA A 316 7.47 -39.47 2.99
C ALA A 316 6.77 -40.15 1.80
N ARG A 317 6.71 -39.48 0.65
CA ARG A 317 6.14 -40.04 -0.58
C ARG A 317 6.99 -41.17 -1.14
N GLU A 318 8.32 -41.05 -1.13
CA GLU A 318 9.26 -42.08 -1.57
C GLU A 318 9.14 -43.32 -0.68
N GLU A 319 9.17 -43.16 0.65
CA GLU A 319 8.98 -44.24 1.62
C GLU A 319 7.68 -45.00 1.39
N LEU A 320 6.57 -44.25 1.19
CA LEU A 320 5.26 -44.83 0.88
C LEU A 320 5.29 -45.64 -0.42
N ILE A 321 5.89 -45.13 -1.48
CA ILE A 321 5.98 -45.84 -2.77
C ILE A 321 6.80 -47.11 -2.62
N MET A 322 7.95 -47.07 -1.94
CA MET A 322 8.80 -48.24 -1.72
C MET A 322 8.09 -49.31 -0.90
N GLU A 323 7.31 -48.89 0.11
CA GLU A 323 6.55 -49.83 0.91
C GLU A 323 5.38 -50.47 0.12
N ILE A 324 4.67 -49.69 -0.68
CA ILE A 324 3.64 -50.23 -1.58
C ILE A 324 4.22 -51.24 -2.52
N MET A 325 5.44 -51.04 -3.05
CA MET A 325 6.13 -52.04 -3.89
C MET A 325 6.35 -53.34 -3.14
N ARG A 326 6.73 -53.29 -1.87
CA ARG A 326 6.91 -54.49 -1.03
C ARG A 326 5.60 -55.20 -0.76
N ILE A 327 4.56 -54.44 -0.38
CA ILE A 327 3.21 -54.93 -0.07
C ILE A 327 2.63 -55.68 -1.28
N VAL A 328 2.70 -55.09 -2.48
CA VAL A 328 2.16 -55.71 -3.70
C VAL A 328 2.86 -57.04 -3.98
N LYS A 329 4.20 -57.09 -3.91
CA LYS A 329 4.97 -58.31 -4.14
C LYS A 329 4.74 -59.36 -3.06
N ASN A 330 4.67 -58.97 -1.78
CA ASN A 330 4.44 -59.90 -0.68
C ASN A 330 3.05 -60.55 -0.73
N ASN A 331 2.08 -59.88 -1.32
CA ASN A 331 0.74 -60.39 -1.52
C ASN A 331 0.59 -61.21 -2.83
N GLY A 332 1.70 -61.50 -3.52
CA GLY A 332 1.69 -62.34 -4.73
C GLY A 332 1.12 -61.66 -5.97
N SER A 333 1.09 -60.35 -6.00
CA SER A 333 0.70 -59.55 -7.18
C SER A 333 1.90 -58.80 -7.74
N ASP A 334 1.72 -58.17 -8.90
CA ASP A 334 2.72 -57.32 -9.52
C ASP A 334 2.06 -56.07 -10.16
N PHE A 335 2.90 -55.17 -10.58
CA PHE A 335 2.45 -53.93 -11.26
C PHE A 335 2.15 -54.24 -12.72
N ALA A 336 1.12 -53.59 -13.23
CA ALA A 336 0.71 -53.73 -14.62
C ALA A 336 1.72 -53.06 -15.57
N TYR A 337 2.06 -53.76 -16.63
CA TYR A 337 2.81 -53.24 -17.77
C TYR A 337 1.85 -52.90 -18.91
N PRO A 338 2.12 -51.89 -19.75
CA PRO A 338 1.34 -51.68 -20.97
C PRO A 338 1.36 -52.93 -21.84
N THR A 339 0.22 -53.60 -22.04
CA THR A 339 0.08 -54.84 -22.77
C THR A 339 -0.65 -54.57 -24.08
N ARG A 340 -0.14 -55.15 -25.20
CA ARG A 340 -0.78 -55.13 -26.52
C ARG A 340 -0.85 -56.52 -27.09
N THR A 341 -2.02 -56.94 -27.54
CA THR A 341 -2.20 -58.19 -28.29
C THR A 341 -1.99 -57.90 -29.78
N ILE A 342 -1.06 -58.57 -30.41
CA ILE A 342 -0.80 -58.45 -31.84
C ILE A 342 -1.30 -59.72 -32.52
N HIS A 343 -2.29 -59.60 -33.41
CA HIS A 343 -2.72 -60.68 -34.28
C HIS A 343 -1.89 -60.63 -35.54
N VAL A 344 -1.04 -61.67 -35.77
CA VAL A 344 -0.26 -61.75 -36.98
C VAL A 344 -0.95 -62.75 -37.88
N GLU A 345 -1.55 -62.30 -38.99
CA GLU A 345 -2.00 -63.20 -40.09
C GLU A 345 -0.76 -63.67 -40.85
N LYS A 346 -0.59 -64.98 -40.99
CA LYS A 346 0.41 -65.54 -41.90
C LYS A 346 -0.26 -65.77 -43.24
N ASP A 347 0.22 -65.11 -44.27
CA ASP A 347 -0.14 -65.33 -45.67
C ASP A 347 0.22 -66.79 -46.11
#